data_73fbb0a4ba2159c3dbf8a972a689e2ab
#
_entry.id   73fbb0a4ba2159c3dbf8a972a689e2ab
#
_cell.length_a   1.000
_cell.length_b   1.000
_cell.length_c   1.000
_cell.angle_alpha   90.00
_cell.angle_beta   90.00
_cell.angle_gamma   90.00
#
_symmetry.space_group_name_H-M   'P 1'
#
loop_
_entity.id
_entity.type
_entity.pdbx_description
1 polymer ?
#
loop_
_entity_poly.entity_id
_entity_poly.type
_entity_poly.pdbx_seq_one_letter_code
_entity_poly.pdbx_strand_id
1 'polypeptide(L)'
;GRRHTARDIREAFCTAREVDFACINMDLIAGLPQDSVEGFRDSLEEVLALRPENITVHTLAMKKGSRLMEEGGALPSGEETARMVDLSLEALEGAGYRPYYLYRQKYMSGGLENVSWCLPGTENHYNIIMMEELQSVLSLGAGGVTKLVDRSSGRIVRLTNPKYPHDYLAMSAKVLEQKDEILRFYREV
;
A
#
# COMPACT_ATOMS: atom_id res chain seq x y z
N GLY A 1 -10.78 3.45 -13.92
CA GLY A 1 -10.42 3.32 -15.21
C GLY A 1 -9.00 2.91 -15.62
N ARG A 2 -8.43 1.85 -15.03
CA ARG A 2 -7.21 1.24 -15.57
C ARG A 2 -7.59 0.32 -16.76
N ARG A 3 -6.78 0.34 -17.82
CA ARG A 3 -7.07 -0.38 -19.07
C ARG A 3 -6.39 -1.75 -19.20
N HIS A 4 -5.73 -2.24 -18.14
CA HIS A 4 -5.05 -3.53 -18.15
C HIS A 4 -6.03 -4.68 -17.89
N THR A 5 -5.68 -5.84 -18.42
CA THR A 5 -6.40 -7.10 -18.23
C THR A 5 -5.64 -8.03 -17.29
N ALA A 6 -6.26 -9.13 -16.83
CA ALA A 6 -5.57 -10.18 -16.07
C ALA A 6 -4.38 -10.79 -16.84
N ARG A 7 -4.46 -10.84 -18.18
CA ARG A 7 -3.34 -11.26 -19.03
C ARG A 7 -2.15 -10.30 -18.89
N ASP A 8 -2.39 -8.99 -18.98
CA ASP A 8 -1.32 -7.99 -18.87
C ASP A 8 -0.62 -8.06 -17.50
N ILE A 9 -1.37 -8.37 -16.43
CA ILE A 9 -0.81 -8.55 -15.07
C ILE A 9 0.10 -9.78 -15.04
N ARG A 10 -0.32 -10.91 -15.62
CA ARG A 10 0.50 -12.14 -15.70
C ARG A 10 1.75 -11.93 -16.53
N GLU A 11 1.65 -11.28 -17.69
CA GLU A 11 2.79 -10.94 -18.54
C GLU A 11 3.79 -10.01 -17.81
N ALA A 12 3.30 -9.00 -17.10
CA ALA A 12 4.14 -8.10 -16.29
C ALA A 12 4.84 -8.85 -15.16
N PHE A 13 4.15 -9.79 -14.49
CA PHE A 13 4.74 -10.63 -13.45
C PHE A 13 5.85 -11.52 -14.01
N CYS A 14 5.61 -12.19 -15.15
CA CYS A 14 6.61 -13.03 -15.82
C CYS A 14 7.85 -12.19 -16.21
N THR A 15 7.63 -11.01 -16.80
CA THR A 15 8.72 -10.08 -17.13
C THR A 15 9.53 -9.67 -15.91
N ALA A 16 8.86 -9.37 -14.78
CA ALA A 16 9.54 -9.06 -13.53
C ALA A 16 10.39 -10.23 -13.02
N ARG A 17 9.92 -11.48 -13.18
CA ARG A 17 10.69 -12.68 -12.85
C ARG A 17 11.91 -12.86 -13.76
N GLU A 18 11.78 -12.60 -15.06
CA GLU A 18 12.90 -12.66 -16.03
C GLU A 18 14.00 -11.63 -15.70
N VAL A 19 13.63 -10.48 -15.13
CA VAL A 19 14.58 -9.43 -14.67
C VAL A 19 15.23 -9.79 -13.34
N ASP A 20 14.80 -10.89 -12.68
CA ASP A 20 15.34 -11.42 -11.43
C ASP A 20 15.17 -10.47 -10.22
N PHE A 21 14.00 -9.85 -10.09
CA PHE A 21 13.66 -9.14 -8.85
C PHE A 21 13.62 -10.12 -7.68
N ALA A 22 14.34 -9.81 -6.61
CA ALA A 22 14.40 -10.64 -5.40
C ALA A 22 13.05 -10.72 -4.66
N CYS A 23 12.18 -9.73 -4.84
CA CYS A 23 10.88 -9.66 -4.19
C CYS A 23 9.88 -8.95 -5.11
N ILE A 24 8.77 -9.62 -5.40
CA ILE A 24 7.64 -9.05 -6.13
C ILE A 24 6.45 -9.04 -5.19
N ASN A 25 5.78 -7.89 -5.08
CA ASN A 25 4.54 -7.75 -4.35
C ASN A 25 3.36 -7.67 -5.30
N MET A 26 2.27 -8.38 -4.99
CA MET A 26 1.00 -8.26 -5.69
C MET A 26 -0.09 -7.78 -4.73
N ASP A 27 -0.91 -6.83 -5.19
CA ASP A 27 -1.99 -6.25 -4.40
C ASP A 27 -3.33 -6.82 -4.83
N LEU A 28 -4.16 -7.22 -3.88
CA LEU A 28 -5.57 -7.56 -4.04
C LEU A 28 -6.44 -6.55 -3.28
N ILE A 29 -7.65 -6.29 -3.79
CA ILE A 29 -8.60 -5.39 -3.14
C ILE A 29 -9.91 -6.15 -2.91
N ALA A 30 -10.25 -6.38 -1.65
CA ALA A 30 -11.56 -6.90 -1.26
C ALA A 30 -12.63 -5.80 -1.27
N GLY A 31 -13.83 -6.13 -1.73
CA GLY A 31 -14.97 -5.23 -1.75
C GLY A 31 -15.03 -4.30 -2.96
N LEU A 32 -14.42 -4.65 -4.08
CA LEU A 32 -14.55 -3.89 -5.34
C LEU A 32 -16.02 -3.91 -5.83
N PRO A 33 -16.48 -2.85 -6.55
CA PRO A 33 -17.80 -2.85 -7.18
C PRO A 33 -17.98 -4.04 -8.12
N GLN A 34 -19.15 -4.65 -8.06
CA GLN A 34 -19.52 -5.81 -8.90
C GLN A 34 -18.68 -7.09 -8.67
N ASP A 35 -17.84 -7.10 -7.65
CA ASP A 35 -17.11 -8.29 -7.24
C ASP A 35 -17.96 -9.15 -6.29
N SER A 36 -17.62 -10.42 -6.17
CA SER A 36 -18.24 -11.38 -5.28
C SER A 36 -17.17 -12.14 -4.49
N VAL A 37 -17.58 -12.87 -3.45
CA VAL A 37 -16.67 -13.73 -2.68
C VAL A 37 -16.00 -14.77 -3.60
N GLU A 38 -16.73 -15.31 -4.57
CA GLU A 38 -16.24 -16.25 -5.56
C GLU A 38 -15.22 -15.60 -6.51
N GLY A 39 -15.54 -14.41 -7.06
CA GLY A 39 -14.63 -13.67 -7.94
C GLY A 39 -13.35 -13.25 -7.24
N PHE A 40 -13.45 -12.85 -5.97
CA PHE A 40 -12.27 -12.56 -5.14
C PHE A 40 -11.44 -13.83 -4.89
N ARG A 41 -12.09 -14.98 -4.62
CA ARG A 41 -11.41 -16.28 -4.47
C ARG A 41 -10.62 -16.64 -5.71
N ASP A 42 -11.24 -16.58 -6.89
CA ASP A 42 -10.59 -16.89 -8.17
C ASP A 42 -9.36 -16.00 -8.39
N SER A 43 -9.47 -14.69 -8.07
CA SER A 43 -8.35 -13.75 -8.15
C SER A 43 -7.22 -14.10 -7.19
N LEU A 44 -7.55 -14.49 -5.96
CA LEU A 44 -6.58 -14.90 -4.94
C LEU A 44 -5.85 -16.19 -5.36
N GLU A 45 -6.58 -17.18 -5.88
CA GLU A 45 -6.01 -18.45 -6.36
C GLU A 45 -5.04 -18.21 -7.52
N GLU A 46 -5.39 -17.32 -8.47
CA GLU A 46 -4.49 -16.94 -9.56
C GLU A 46 -3.21 -16.27 -9.04
N VAL A 47 -3.33 -15.36 -8.07
CA VAL A 47 -2.16 -14.71 -7.47
C VAL A 47 -1.30 -15.72 -6.70
N LEU A 48 -1.90 -16.63 -5.94
CA LEU A 48 -1.19 -17.70 -5.24
C LEU A 48 -0.46 -18.64 -6.21
N ALA A 49 -1.06 -18.95 -7.37
CA ALA A 49 -0.43 -19.77 -8.41
C ALA A 49 0.83 -19.10 -9.01
N LEU A 50 0.88 -17.77 -9.09
CA LEU A 50 2.06 -17.01 -9.50
C LEU A 50 3.17 -17.02 -8.44
N ARG A 51 2.82 -17.25 -7.18
CA ARG A 51 3.72 -17.32 -6.03
C ARG A 51 4.65 -16.10 -5.88
N PRO A 52 4.11 -14.88 -5.77
CA PRO A 52 4.93 -13.72 -5.44
C PRO A 52 5.49 -13.84 -4.03
N GLU A 53 6.56 -13.13 -3.71
CA GLU A 53 7.14 -13.11 -2.35
C GLU A 53 6.24 -12.40 -1.35
N ASN A 54 5.52 -11.37 -1.82
CA ASN A 54 4.61 -10.57 -0.99
C ASN A 54 3.24 -10.47 -1.64
N ILE A 55 2.20 -10.51 -0.81
CA ILE A 55 0.81 -10.25 -1.21
C ILE A 55 0.21 -9.28 -0.20
N THR A 56 -0.38 -8.18 -0.69
CA THR A 56 -1.11 -7.24 0.16
C THR A 56 -2.59 -7.33 -0.14
N VAL A 57 -3.39 -7.64 0.86
CA VAL A 57 -4.86 -7.63 0.77
C VAL A 57 -5.36 -6.31 1.33
N HIS A 58 -5.89 -5.49 0.46
CA HIS A 58 -6.53 -4.23 0.79
C HIS A 58 -8.03 -4.41 0.92
N THR A 59 -8.66 -3.65 1.80
CA THR A 59 -10.10 -3.44 1.80
C THR A 59 -10.42 -2.11 1.14
N LEU A 60 -11.41 -2.09 0.25
CA LEU A 60 -11.80 -0.89 -0.47
C LEU A 60 -12.13 0.25 0.50
N ALA A 61 -11.42 1.37 0.37
CA ALA A 61 -11.69 2.59 1.12
C ALA A 61 -12.34 3.64 0.21
N MET A 62 -13.55 4.07 0.55
CA MET A 62 -14.30 5.07 -0.19
C MET A 62 -13.80 6.47 0.13
N LYS A 63 -13.08 7.10 -0.80
CA LYS A 63 -12.58 8.46 -0.63
C LYS A 63 -13.60 9.47 -1.15
N LYS A 64 -13.88 10.53 -0.37
CA LYS A 64 -14.73 11.66 -0.81
C LYS A 64 -14.15 12.25 -2.10
N GLY A 65 -15.03 12.49 -3.10
CA GLY A 65 -14.65 13.02 -4.42
C GLY A 65 -13.96 11.99 -5.33
N SER A 66 -14.03 10.70 -5.01
CA SER A 66 -13.64 9.66 -5.96
C SER A 66 -14.77 9.42 -6.97
N ARG A 67 -14.43 9.17 -8.24
CA ARG A 67 -15.42 8.83 -9.28
C ARG A 67 -16.30 7.66 -8.88
N LEU A 68 -15.74 6.69 -8.17
CA LEU A 68 -16.47 5.54 -7.65
C LEU A 68 -17.60 5.93 -6.69
N MET A 69 -17.38 6.98 -5.87
CA MET A 69 -18.39 7.50 -4.96
C MET A 69 -19.45 8.33 -5.70
N GLU A 70 -19.08 9.00 -6.78
CA GLU A 70 -19.95 9.83 -7.61
C GLU A 70 -20.82 8.98 -8.55
N GLU A 71 -20.26 7.93 -9.14
CA GLU A 71 -20.92 7.04 -10.11
C GLU A 71 -21.85 6.00 -9.44
N GLY A 72 -21.75 5.78 -8.14
CA GLY A 72 -22.69 4.98 -7.35
C GLY A 72 -22.82 3.52 -7.80
N GLY A 73 -21.71 2.77 -7.84
CA GLY A 73 -21.75 1.33 -8.13
C GLY A 73 -22.29 0.52 -6.94
N ALA A 74 -22.96 -0.62 -7.22
CA ALA A 74 -23.31 -1.58 -6.18
C ALA A 74 -22.02 -2.16 -5.58
N LEU A 75 -21.82 -1.92 -4.28
CA LEU A 75 -20.69 -2.46 -3.52
C LEU A 75 -21.14 -3.75 -2.82
N PRO A 76 -20.24 -4.71 -2.65
CA PRO A 76 -20.48 -5.81 -1.72
C PRO A 76 -20.78 -5.28 -0.32
N SER A 77 -21.63 -6.00 0.41
CA SER A 77 -21.92 -5.67 1.81
C SER A 77 -20.66 -5.75 2.65
N GLY A 78 -20.68 -5.13 3.84
CA GLY A 78 -19.60 -5.26 4.81
C GLY A 78 -19.34 -6.71 5.21
N GLU A 79 -20.40 -7.54 5.27
CA GLU A 79 -20.31 -8.97 5.57
C GLU A 79 -19.66 -9.77 4.43
N GLU A 80 -20.00 -9.48 3.17
CA GLU A 80 -19.35 -10.10 2.01
C GLU A 80 -17.88 -9.71 1.92
N THR A 81 -17.58 -8.43 2.18
CA THR A 81 -16.19 -7.95 2.22
C THR A 81 -15.41 -8.64 3.35
N ALA A 82 -15.99 -8.83 4.53
CA ALA A 82 -15.37 -9.57 5.62
C ALA A 82 -15.07 -11.02 5.22
N ARG A 83 -16.04 -11.70 4.57
CA ARG A 83 -15.82 -13.07 4.05
C ARG A 83 -14.68 -13.15 3.03
N MET A 84 -14.50 -12.14 2.17
CA MET A 84 -13.35 -12.08 1.26
C MET A 84 -12.03 -11.98 2.03
N VAL A 85 -11.99 -11.15 3.08
CA VAL A 85 -10.80 -11.01 3.93
C VAL A 85 -10.51 -12.30 4.69
N ASP A 86 -11.50 -12.92 5.31
CA ASP A 86 -11.36 -14.18 6.06
C ASP A 86 -10.83 -15.30 5.12
N LEU A 87 -11.40 -15.41 3.92
CA LEU A 87 -10.94 -16.34 2.90
C LEU A 87 -9.46 -16.10 2.54
N SER A 88 -9.03 -14.83 2.44
CA SER A 88 -7.63 -14.52 2.15
C SER A 88 -6.70 -14.91 3.30
N LEU A 89 -7.13 -14.76 4.57
CA LEU A 89 -6.37 -15.19 5.73
C LEU A 89 -6.09 -16.70 5.68
N GLU A 90 -7.13 -17.50 5.51
CA GLU A 90 -7.03 -18.96 5.46
C GLU A 90 -6.16 -19.44 4.30
N ALA A 91 -6.37 -18.89 3.10
CA ALA A 91 -5.65 -19.30 1.90
C ALA A 91 -4.16 -18.92 1.95
N LEU A 92 -3.83 -17.71 2.45
CA LEU A 92 -2.44 -17.24 2.55
C LEU A 92 -1.67 -18.00 3.62
N GLU A 93 -2.27 -18.25 4.81
CA GLU A 93 -1.65 -19.10 5.82
C GLU A 93 -1.42 -20.53 5.31
N GLY A 94 -2.43 -21.12 4.65
CA GLY A 94 -2.34 -22.45 4.05
C GLY A 94 -1.27 -22.56 2.95
N ALA A 95 -0.97 -21.46 2.25
CA ALA A 95 0.09 -21.37 1.24
C ALA A 95 1.48 -21.03 1.82
N GLY A 96 1.60 -20.88 3.15
CA GLY A 96 2.86 -20.65 3.85
C GLY A 96 3.28 -19.18 3.97
N TYR A 97 2.39 -18.24 3.61
CA TYR A 97 2.62 -16.82 3.87
C TYR A 97 2.38 -16.49 5.34
N ARG A 98 3.01 -15.42 5.81
CA ARG A 98 2.82 -14.87 7.16
C ARG A 98 2.53 -13.38 7.10
N PRO A 99 1.61 -12.85 7.95
CA PRO A 99 1.38 -11.42 8.03
C PRO A 99 2.63 -10.75 8.63
N TYR A 100 3.05 -9.61 8.08
CA TYR A 100 4.23 -8.91 8.58
C TYR A 100 4.00 -7.42 8.85
N TYR A 101 2.97 -6.80 8.30
CA TYR A 101 2.46 -5.50 8.73
C TYR A 101 0.98 -5.34 8.39
N LEU A 102 0.31 -4.46 9.12
CA LEU A 102 -1.08 -4.10 8.89
C LEU A 102 -1.28 -2.60 9.06
N TYR A 103 -2.29 -2.06 8.39
CA TYR A 103 -2.71 -0.69 8.58
C TYR A 103 -4.20 -0.50 8.28
N ARG A 104 -4.80 0.51 8.93
CA ARG A 104 -6.18 0.88 8.70
C ARG A 104 -6.28 2.25 8.06
N GLN A 105 -7.11 2.39 7.03
CA GLN A 105 -7.47 3.67 6.44
C GLN A 105 -8.84 4.13 6.97
N LYS A 106 -9.06 5.46 6.95
CA LYS A 106 -10.39 6.00 7.24
C LYS A 106 -11.36 5.61 6.11
N TYR A 107 -12.63 5.35 6.48
CA TYR A 107 -13.71 5.03 5.54
C TYR A 107 -13.55 3.68 4.81
N MET A 108 -12.92 2.71 5.42
CA MET A 108 -12.90 1.33 4.93
C MET A 108 -14.24 0.64 5.20
N SER A 109 -14.69 -0.19 4.25
CA SER A 109 -15.86 -1.02 4.42
C SER A 109 -15.69 -1.96 5.62
N GLY A 110 -16.69 -2.05 6.48
CA GLY A 110 -16.66 -2.94 7.65
C GLY A 110 -15.64 -2.63 8.73
N GLY A 111 -14.87 -1.52 8.64
CA GLY A 111 -13.79 -1.21 9.59
C GLY A 111 -12.62 -2.19 9.58
N LEU A 112 -12.48 -2.95 8.50
CA LEU A 112 -11.44 -3.97 8.29
C LEU A 112 -10.07 -3.34 8.08
N GLU A 113 -9.02 -4.15 8.20
CA GLU A 113 -7.63 -3.71 8.05
C GLU A 113 -7.04 -4.19 6.72
N ASN A 114 -6.06 -3.46 6.21
CA ASN A 114 -5.21 -3.92 5.13
C ASN A 114 -4.06 -4.73 5.73
N VAL A 115 -3.83 -5.92 5.23
CA VAL A 115 -2.78 -6.80 5.73
C VAL A 115 -1.84 -7.17 4.60
N SER A 116 -0.54 -7.03 4.84
CA SER A 116 0.48 -7.53 3.94
C SER A 116 1.08 -8.81 4.46
N TRP A 117 1.21 -9.75 3.57
CA TRP A 117 1.69 -11.10 3.76
C TRP A 117 2.98 -11.32 2.99
N CYS A 118 3.87 -12.12 3.53
CA CYS A 118 5.12 -12.48 2.86
C CYS A 118 5.48 -13.94 3.07
N LEU A 119 6.26 -14.49 2.17
CA LEU A 119 7.00 -15.71 2.43
C LEU A 119 8.09 -15.42 3.47
N PRO A 120 8.43 -16.36 4.36
CA PRO A 120 9.45 -16.13 5.38
C PRO A 120 10.78 -15.65 4.81
N GLY A 121 11.30 -14.53 5.34
CA GLY A 121 12.55 -13.92 4.91
C GLY A 121 12.44 -12.97 3.71
N THR A 122 11.22 -12.64 3.28
CA THR A 122 10.96 -11.68 2.20
C THR A 122 10.18 -10.45 2.65
N GLU A 123 10.21 -10.14 3.93
CA GLU A 123 9.57 -8.98 4.53
C GLU A 123 10.09 -7.68 3.89
N ASN A 124 9.19 -6.80 3.44
CA ASN A 124 9.57 -5.51 2.92
C ASN A 124 9.89 -4.55 4.07
N HIS A 125 11.16 -4.37 4.36
CA HIS A 125 11.63 -3.52 5.46
C HIS A 125 11.17 -2.07 5.34
N TYR A 126 11.02 -1.53 4.13
CA TYR A 126 10.50 -0.17 3.93
C TYR A 126 9.07 -0.04 4.48
N ASN A 127 8.22 -1.03 4.22
CA ASN A 127 6.85 -1.04 4.74
C ASN A 127 6.82 -1.09 6.26
N ILE A 128 7.64 -1.95 6.87
CA ILE A 128 7.79 -2.03 8.33
C ILE A 128 8.25 -0.70 8.90
N ILE A 129 9.32 -0.13 8.35
CA ILE A 129 9.89 1.15 8.78
C ILE A 129 8.87 2.28 8.70
N MET A 130 8.07 2.30 7.61
CA MET A 130 7.04 3.32 7.40
C MET A 130 5.87 3.19 8.37
N MET A 131 5.42 1.97 8.66
CA MET A 131 4.26 1.72 9.52
C MET A 131 4.61 1.84 11.00
N GLU A 132 5.74 1.27 11.42
CA GLU A 132 6.20 1.28 12.81
C GLU A 132 6.98 2.55 13.19
N GLU A 133 7.17 3.47 12.25
CA GLU A 133 7.88 4.74 12.47
C GLU A 133 9.27 4.56 13.08
N LEU A 134 10.00 3.52 12.61
CA LEU A 134 11.28 3.11 13.19
C LEU A 134 12.43 4.04 12.87
N GLN A 135 12.36 4.77 11.77
CA GLN A 135 13.38 5.72 11.33
C GLN A 135 12.81 6.83 10.46
N SER A 136 13.58 7.90 10.30
CA SER A 136 13.24 8.97 9.36
C SER A 136 13.32 8.48 7.91
N VAL A 137 12.38 8.97 7.09
CA VAL A 137 12.35 8.71 5.65
C VAL A 137 12.36 10.04 4.91
N LEU A 138 13.42 10.29 4.14
CA LEU A 138 13.54 11.47 3.30
C LEU A 138 12.88 11.21 1.94
N SER A 139 11.96 12.09 1.55
CA SER A 139 11.23 11.97 0.29
C SER A 139 11.65 13.07 -0.69
N LEU A 140 11.97 12.66 -1.91
CA LEU A 140 12.34 13.54 -3.01
C LEU A 140 11.20 13.63 -4.02
N GLY A 141 11.12 14.74 -4.74
CA GLY A 141 10.15 14.94 -5.82
C GLY A 141 8.82 15.55 -5.38
N ALA A 142 7.99 15.86 -6.36
CA ALA A 142 6.68 16.47 -6.15
C ALA A 142 5.75 15.53 -5.39
N GLY A 143 5.00 16.08 -4.44
CA GLY A 143 4.05 15.34 -3.60
C GLY A 143 4.69 14.42 -2.56
N GLY A 144 6.02 14.38 -2.49
CA GLY A 144 6.75 13.61 -1.49
C GLY A 144 6.53 14.14 -0.08
N VAL A 145 6.53 13.26 0.91
CA VAL A 145 6.42 13.61 2.33
C VAL A 145 7.61 13.03 3.07
N THR A 146 8.52 13.90 3.49
CA THR A 146 9.60 13.53 4.42
C THR A 146 9.01 13.32 5.81
N LYS A 147 9.32 12.21 6.45
CA LYS A 147 8.96 11.90 7.82
C LYS A 147 10.24 11.85 8.66
N LEU A 148 10.38 12.75 9.62
CA LEU A 148 11.48 12.76 10.57
C LEU A 148 11.00 12.14 11.88
N VAL A 149 11.78 11.21 12.43
CA VAL A 149 11.44 10.45 13.64
C VAL A 149 12.57 10.60 14.65
N ASP A 150 12.22 11.10 15.83
CA ASP A 150 13.07 11.02 17.01
C ASP A 150 12.54 9.91 17.92
N ARG A 151 13.28 8.81 17.97
CA ARG A 151 12.90 7.65 18.78
C ARG A 151 13.02 7.86 20.28
N SER A 152 13.84 8.83 20.69
CA SER A 152 14.07 9.10 22.11
C SER A 152 12.88 9.82 22.76
N SER A 153 12.29 10.77 22.04
CA SER A 153 11.14 11.55 22.50
C SER A 153 9.80 11.08 21.90
N GLY A 154 9.80 10.24 20.88
CA GLY A 154 8.61 9.89 20.10
C GLY A 154 8.11 11.02 19.19
N ARG A 155 8.91 12.10 19.02
CA ARG A 155 8.55 13.25 18.17
C ARG A 155 8.60 12.87 16.69
N ILE A 156 7.52 13.17 15.96
CA ILE A 156 7.44 12.96 14.51
C ILE A 156 7.10 14.28 13.83
N VAL A 157 7.91 14.65 12.84
CA VAL A 157 7.70 15.83 11.99
C VAL A 157 7.50 15.38 10.53
N ARG A 158 6.52 15.96 9.84
CA ARG A 158 6.23 15.69 8.44
C ARG A 158 6.42 16.96 7.62
N LEU A 159 7.31 16.91 6.62
CA LEU A 159 7.58 17.99 5.68
C LEU A 159 7.07 17.56 4.30
N THR A 160 6.14 18.34 3.75
CA THR A 160 5.46 18.00 2.49
C THR A 160 5.98 18.86 1.35
N ASN A 161 6.47 18.23 0.30
CA ASN A 161 6.82 18.90 -0.95
C ASN A 161 5.57 19.39 -1.70
N PRO A 162 5.68 20.41 -2.55
CA PRO A 162 4.60 20.82 -3.44
C PRO A 162 4.05 19.64 -4.23
N LYS A 163 2.71 19.56 -4.32
CA LYS A 163 2.02 18.38 -4.85
C LYS A 163 2.26 18.13 -6.34
N TYR A 164 2.30 19.21 -7.12
CA TYR A 164 2.42 19.11 -8.58
C TYR A 164 3.86 19.34 -9.05
N PRO A 165 4.32 18.63 -10.11
CA PRO A 165 5.69 18.76 -10.60
C PRO A 165 6.11 20.20 -10.95
N HIS A 166 5.23 20.97 -11.59
CA HIS A 166 5.52 22.37 -11.95
C HIS A 166 5.70 23.26 -10.72
N ASP A 167 4.88 23.06 -9.66
CA ASP A 167 5.00 23.80 -8.41
C ASP A 167 6.29 23.41 -7.66
N TYR A 168 6.64 22.11 -7.67
CA TYR A 168 7.87 21.63 -7.05
C TYR A 168 9.11 22.26 -7.69
N LEU A 169 9.13 22.41 -9.02
CA LEU A 169 10.22 23.05 -9.74
C LEU A 169 10.25 24.57 -9.51
N ALA A 170 9.08 25.21 -9.53
CA ALA A 170 8.95 26.67 -9.31
C ALA A 170 9.27 27.08 -7.86
N MET A 171 9.03 26.22 -6.87
CA MET A 171 9.20 26.48 -5.44
C MET A 171 10.51 25.90 -4.88
N SER A 172 11.57 25.90 -5.66
CA SER A 172 12.89 25.34 -5.28
C SER A 172 13.44 25.95 -3.96
N ALA A 173 13.22 27.25 -3.71
CA ALA A 173 13.60 27.90 -2.46
C ALA A 173 12.92 27.25 -1.24
N LYS A 174 11.62 26.98 -1.30
CA LYS A 174 10.89 26.28 -0.23
C LYS A 174 11.41 24.86 0.01
N VAL A 175 11.78 24.16 -1.07
CA VAL A 175 12.38 22.82 -0.96
C VAL A 175 13.75 22.89 -0.28
N LEU A 176 14.52 23.94 -0.51
CA LEU A 176 15.80 24.18 0.19
C LEU A 176 15.59 24.51 1.67
N GLU A 177 14.62 25.36 2.01
CA GLU A 177 14.25 25.65 3.41
C GLU A 177 13.89 24.38 4.19
N GLN A 178 13.19 23.43 3.56
CA GLN A 178 12.90 22.14 4.19
C GLN A 178 14.16 21.34 4.51
N LYS A 179 15.22 21.44 3.71
CA LYS A 179 16.50 20.79 4.03
C LYS A 179 17.14 21.37 5.27
N ASP A 180 17.05 22.68 5.48
CA ASP A 180 17.53 23.32 6.70
C ASP A 180 16.70 22.91 7.92
N GLU A 181 15.40 22.66 7.74
CA GLU A 181 14.53 22.14 8.78
C GLU A 181 14.88 20.70 9.17
N ILE A 182 15.22 19.86 8.19
CA ILE A 182 15.75 18.51 8.44
C ILE A 182 17.04 18.57 9.25
N LEU A 183 17.97 19.45 8.86
CA LEU A 183 19.25 19.60 9.57
C LEU A 183 19.06 20.13 11.00
N ARG A 184 18.12 21.05 11.23
CA ARG A 184 17.75 21.53 12.57
C ARG A 184 17.20 20.41 13.43
N PHE A 185 16.27 19.61 12.89
CA PHE A 185 15.70 18.48 13.61
C PHE A 185 16.78 17.55 14.19
N TYR A 186 17.80 17.20 13.41
CA TYR A 186 18.88 16.32 13.85
C TYR A 186 19.95 17.02 14.75
N ARG A 187 19.92 18.32 14.87
CA ARG A 187 20.77 19.04 15.85
C ARG A 187 20.10 19.17 17.21
N GLU A 188 18.78 19.04 17.26
CA GLU A 188 17.98 19.16 18.48
C GLU A 188 17.75 17.78 19.17
N VAL A 189 18.08 16.69 18.47
CA VAL A 189 18.00 15.30 18.92
C VAL A 189 19.40 14.78 19.29
#